data_245913caefff85009693fb98ca6c7899
#
_entry.id   245913caefff85009693fb98ca6c7899
#
_cell.length_a   1.000
_cell.length_b   1.000
_cell.length_c   1.000
_cell.angle_alpha   90.00
_cell.angle_beta   90.00
_cell.angle_gamma   90.00
#
_symmetry.space_group_name_H-M   'P 1'
#
loop_
_entity.id
_entity.type
_entity.pdbx_description
1 polymer ?
#
loop_
_entity_poly.entity_id
_entity_poly.type
_entity_poly.pdbx_seq_one_letter_code
_entity_poly.pdbx_strand_id
1 'polypeptide(L)'
;MIRIEVGMPAIVSKETFQKAREMMNARKRAPGANKAKETYLLSELIFCGECGSAMQGNRRKAKDKPMYISYRCGGRMQKRNCDNKEIRKEYIEEFVLSELEKNILNDKAVPILVEKINQHIQEQAKNEKESTEIMLKEIEDIDEQINNIVSAIMKGFAHEEFKTMMDDLKGKKAKLEVAIKEQENRSKAPKITEEQVKQLFSMFRDFVIQRNIPKCKKFIQNYVNKVIVYKDHVEVIFNMVFNILQGYEAYKIKSTVKKAILFKRYRNIA
;
A
#
# COMPACT_ATOMS: atom_id res chain seq x y z
N MET A 1 4.22 -7.92 -37.20
CA MET A 1 4.56 -8.34 -35.83
C MET A 1 4.09 -9.76 -35.67
N ILE A 2 4.99 -10.74 -35.61
CA ILE A 2 4.64 -12.17 -35.51
C ILE A 2 4.39 -12.45 -34.04
N ARG A 3 3.15 -12.86 -33.69
CA ARG A 3 2.77 -13.27 -32.34
C ARG A 3 2.90 -14.79 -32.25
N ILE A 4 3.83 -15.27 -31.46
CA ILE A 4 3.96 -16.71 -31.17
C ILE A 4 3.23 -16.96 -29.84
N GLU A 5 2.16 -17.72 -29.87
CA GLU A 5 1.48 -18.16 -28.67
C GLU A 5 2.33 -19.24 -27.97
N VAL A 6 2.63 -19.01 -26.67
CA VAL A 6 3.42 -19.93 -25.82
C VAL A 6 4.91 -20.01 -26.18
N GLY A 7 5.50 -18.95 -26.73
CA GLY A 7 6.92 -18.93 -27.12
C GLY A 7 7.94 -18.92 -25.97
N MET A 8 7.54 -18.57 -24.73
CA MET A 8 8.38 -18.60 -23.53
C MET A 8 7.59 -19.03 -22.30
N PRO A 9 8.17 -19.81 -21.38
CA PRO A 9 7.50 -20.14 -20.13
C PRO A 9 7.25 -18.88 -19.30
N ALA A 10 6.08 -18.81 -18.68
CA ALA A 10 5.72 -17.66 -17.84
C ALA A 10 6.55 -17.68 -16.56
N ILE A 11 7.34 -16.65 -16.34
CA ILE A 11 8.20 -16.48 -15.13
C ILE A 11 7.35 -16.07 -13.92
N VAL A 12 6.18 -15.45 -14.16
CA VAL A 12 5.28 -14.95 -13.11
C VAL A 12 3.86 -15.42 -13.43
N SER A 13 3.08 -15.79 -12.40
CA SER A 13 1.69 -16.19 -12.58
C SER A 13 0.84 -15.06 -13.18
N LYS A 14 -0.20 -15.41 -13.93
CA LYS A 14 -1.13 -14.42 -14.52
C LYS A 14 -1.75 -13.52 -13.45
N GLU A 15 -2.05 -14.05 -12.27
CA GLU A 15 -2.63 -13.30 -11.16
C GLU A 15 -1.65 -12.28 -10.59
N THR A 16 -0.40 -12.67 -10.36
CA THR A 16 0.65 -11.75 -9.88
C THR A 16 0.90 -10.64 -10.90
N PHE A 17 0.95 -10.98 -12.19
CA PHE A 17 1.07 -10.00 -13.27
C PHE A 17 -0.12 -9.05 -13.31
N GLN A 18 -1.35 -9.57 -13.15
CA GLN A 18 -2.57 -8.76 -13.15
C GLN A 18 -2.60 -7.80 -11.96
N LYS A 19 -2.30 -8.28 -10.74
CA LYS A 19 -2.17 -7.44 -9.55
C LYS A 19 -1.11 -6.35 -9.72
N ALA A 20 0.06 -6.70 -10.23
CA ALA A 20 1.12 -5.72 -10.51
C ALA A 20 0.64 -4.67 -11.53
N ARG A 21 -0.04 -5.08 -12.59
CA ARG A 21 -0.59 -4.21 -13.63
C ARG A 21 -1.66 -3.26 -13.08
N GLU A 22 -2.55 -3.76 -12.23
CA GLU A 22 -3.56 -2.95 -11.55
C GLU A 22 -2.92 -1.90 -10.63
N MET A 23 -1.92 -2.30 -9.83
CA MET A 23 -1.13 -1.38 -9.01
C MET A 23 -0.39 -0.34 -9.84
N MET A 24 0.22 -0.74 -10.97
CA MET A 24 0.88 0.19 -11.89
C MET A 24 -0.12 1.16 -12.53
N ASN A 25 -1.30 0.68 -12.95
CA ASN A 25 -2.34 1.52 -13.54
C ASN A 25 -2.93 2.48 -12.50
N ALA A 26 -3.13 2.04 -11.26
CA ALA A 26 -3.57 2.90 -10.16
C ALA A 26 -2.55 4.01 -9.85
N ARG A 27 -1.26 3.74 -10.06
CA ARG A 27 -0.17 4.71 -9.89
C ARG A 27 0.19 5.48 -11.17
N LYS A 28 -0.33 5.07 -12.33
CA LYS A 28 -0.02 5.67 -13.63
C LYS A 28 -0.62 7.06 -13.72
N ARG A 29 0.24 8.07 -13.76
CA ARG A 29 -0.13 9.47 -13.91
C ARG A 29 0.64 10.08 -15.05
N ALA A 30 -0.04 10.88 -15.85
CA ALA A 30 0.63 11.66 -16.88
C ALA A 30 1.64 12.62 -16.21
N PRO A 31 2.92 12.62 -16.63
CA PRO A 31 3.87 13.60 -16.13
C PRO A 31 3.35 14.99 -16.42
N GLY A 32 3.33 15.86 -15.40
CA GLY A 32 2.93 17.27 -15.57
C GLY A 32 3.86 17.95 -16.57
N ALA A 33 3.29 18.70 -17.51
CA ALA A 33 4.01 19.43 -18.54
C ALA A 33 4.99 20.46 -17.98
N ASN A 34 4.79 20.91 -16.73
CA ASN A 34 5.62 21.90 -16.05
C ASN A 34 6.11 21.36 -14.69
N LYS A 35 7.40 21.52 -14.39
CA LYS A 35 7.94 21.28 -13.05
C LYS A 35 7.32 22.27 -12.07
N ALA A 36 6.69 21.76 -11.02
CA ALA A 36 6.12 22.60 -9.98
C ALA A 36 7.22 23.46 -9.34
N LYS A 37 7.00 24.79 -9.33
CA LYS A 37 7.91 25.75 -8.67
C LYS A 37 7.89 25.63 -7.14
N GLU A 38 6.92 24.91 -6.61
CA GLU A 38 6.70 24.70 -5.18
C GLU A 38 6.49 23.21 -4.91
N THR A 39 7.09 22.70 -3.86
CA THR A 39 6.91 21.31 -3.45
C THR A 39 5.71 21.21 -2.50
N TYR A 40 4.78 20.35 -2.83
CA TYR A 40 3.59 20.05 -2.04
C TYR A 40 3.70 18.65 -1.46
N LEU A 41 3.76 18.53 -0.13
CA LEU A 41 3.93 17.25 0.57
C LEU A 41 2.74 16.30 0.37
N LEU A 42 1.52 16.86 0.34
CA LEU A 42 0.27 16.11 0.24
C LEU A 42 -0.21 15.93 -1.20
N SER A 43 0.64 16.19 -2.20
CA SER A 43 0.28 15.90 -3.59
C SER A 43 -0.18 14.46 -3.71
N GLU A 44 -1.34 14.26 -4.38
CA GLU A 44 -1.91 12.93 -4.64
C GLU A 44 -2.65 12.29 -3.46
N LEU A 45 -2.48 12.83 -2.26
CA LEU A 45 -3.11 12.33 -1.04
C LEU A 45 -4.28 13.18 -0.56
N ILE A 46 -4.41 14.43 -1.05
CA ILE A 46 -5.38 15.41 -0.56
C ILE A 46 -6.60 15.52 -1.49
N PHE A 47 -7.78 15.42 -0.91
CA PHE A 47 -9.06 15.37 -1.63
C PHE A 47 -10.09 16.33 -1.01
N CYS A 48 -11.03 16.78 -1.83
CA CYS A 48 -12.17 17.56 -1.38
C CYS A 48 -13.26 16.67 -0.80
N GLY A 49 -13.70 16.93 0.42
CA GLY A 49 -14.76 16.18 1.08
C GLY A 49 -16.16 16.45 0.50
N GLU A 50 -16.35 17.60 -0.18
CA GLU A 50 -17.65 18.00 -0.74
C GLU A 50 -17.92 17.34 -2.11
N CYS A 51 -16.88 17.19 -2.95
CA CYS A 51 -17.06 16.68 -4.31
C CYS A 51 -16.15 15.52 -4.69
N GLY A 52 -15.34 15.02 -3.76
CA GLY A 52 -14.42 13.90 -3.98
C GLY A 52 -13.23 14.20 -4.89
N SER A 53 -13.17 15.36 -5.55
CA SER A 53 -12.08 15.68 -6.48
C SER A 53 -10.75 15.87 -5.76
N ALA A 54 -9.64 15.48 -6.41
CA ALA A 54 -8.31 15.77 -5.90
C ALA A 54 -8.11 17.29 -5.74
N MET A 55 -7.44 17.68 -4.65
CA MET A 55 -7.02 19.06 -4.46
C MET A 55 -5.63 19.25 -5.05
N GLN A 56 -5.45 20.37 -5.74
CA GLN A 56 -4.22 20.70 -6.45
C GLN A 56 -3.50 21.87 -5.79
N GLY A 57 -2.18 21.85 -5.86
CA GLY A 57 -1.36 22.97 -5.42
C GLY A 57 -1.68 24.23 -6.23
N ASN A 58 -1.90 25.34 -5.53
CA ASN A 58 -2.16 26.65 -6.11
C ASN A 58 -1.20 27.66 -5.52
N ARG A 59 -0.64 28.51 -6.38
CA ARG A 59 0.30 29.56 -6.01
C ARG A 59 -0.14 30.86 -6.64
N ARG A 60 -0.38 31.89 -5.83
CA ARG A 60 -0.75 33.21 -6.33
C ARG A 60 0.00 34.32 -5.58
N LYS A 61 0.36 35.35 -6.30
CA LYS A 61 0.93 36.57 -5.74
C LYS A 61 0.01 37.73 -6.10
N ALA A 62 -0.53 38.40 -5.11
CA ALA A 62 -1.16 39.69 -5.32
C ALA A 62 -0.09 40.78 -5.26
N LYS A 63 -0.33 41.93 -5.97
CA LYS A 63 0.53 43.09 -5.92
C LYS A 63 0.70 43.49 -4.44
N ASP A 64 1.92 43.68 -3.99
CA ASP A 64 2.27 44.11 -2.63
C ASP A 64 1.91 43.15 -1.46
N LYS A 65 1.61 41.88 -1.77
CA LYS A 65 1.33 40.86 -0.74
C LYS A 65 2.28 39.68 -0.83
N PRO A 66 2.54 39.01 0.29
CA PRO A 66 3.35 37.80 0.30
C PRO A 66 2.71 36.71 -0.56
N MET A 67 3.55 35.78 -1.01
CA MET A 67 3.10 34.64 -1.82
C MET A 67 2.09 33.82 -1.05
N TYR A 68 0.91 33.58 -1.64
CA TYR A 68 -0.11 32.71 -1.09
C TYR A 68 -0.05 31.33 -1.73
N ILE A 69 0.33 30.33 -0.95
CA ILE A 69 0.47 28.95 -1.36
C ILE A 69 -0.62 28.13 -0.68
N SER A 70 -1.38 27.36 -1.45
CA SER A 70 -2.57 26.67 -0.96
C SER A 70 -2.83 25.39 -1.72
N TYR A 71 -3.71 24.55 -1.16
CA TYR A 71 -4.39 23.46 -1.88
C TYR A 71 -5.79 23.92 -2.24
N ARG A 72 -6.17 23.75 -3.51
CA ARG A 72 -7.46 24.14 -4.06
C ARG A 72 -8.16 22.97 -4.71
N CYS A 73 -9.46 22.85 -4.51
CA CYS A 73 -10.28 21.80 -5.09
C CYS A 73 -10.22 21.83 -6.63
N GLY A 74 -9.88 20.69 -7.25
CA GLY A 74 -9.85 20.55 -8.71
C GLY A 74 -11.24 20.68 -9.33
N GLY A 75 -12.30 20.21 -8.66
CA GLY A 75 -13.68 20.40 -9.10
C GLY A 75 -14.09 21.87 -9.16
N ARG A 76 -13.68 22.67 -8.17
CA ARG A 76 -13.90 24.12 -8.19
C ARG A 76 -13.13 24.82 -9.30
N MET A 77 -11.90 24.38 -9.58
CA MET A 77 -11.07 24.95 -10.64
C MET A 77 -11.67 24.70 -12.04
N GLN A 78 -12.30 23.54 -12.23
CA GLN A 78 -12.90 23.12 -13.50
C GLN A 78 -14.38 23.53 -13.63
N LYS A 79 -14.85 24.51 -12.85
CA LYS A 79 -16.25 24.99 -12.84
C LYS A 79 -17.30 23.90 -12.59
N ARG A 80 -16.91 22.81 -11.93
CA ARG A 80 -17.85 21.81 -11.43
C ARG A 80 -18.37 22.31 -10.08
N ASN A 81 -19.64 22.40 -9.87
CA ASN A 81 -20.38 22.96 -8.73
C ASN A 81 -19.82 22.59 -7.33
N CYS A 82 -18.61 23.01 -7.02
CA CYS A 82 -17.99 22.84 -5.71
C CYS A 82 -17.55 24.20 -5.17
N ASP A 83 -18.04 24.54 -3.99
CA ASP A 83 -17.76 25.81 -3.31
C ASP A 83 -16.76 25.66 -2.14
N ASN A 84 -16.16 24.46 -1.94
CA ASN A 84 -15.18 24.24 -0.89
C ASN A 84 -14.00 25.20 -1.02
N LYS A 85 -13.65 25.85 0.10
CA LYS A 85 -12.58 26.86 0.13
C LYS A 85 -11.21 26.20 0.11
N GLU A 86 -10.27 26.88 -0.53
CA GLU A 86 -8.86 26.50 -0.48
C GLU A 86 -8.31 26.56 0.95
N ILE A 87 -7.29 25.74 1.23
CA ILE A 87 -6.60 25.70 2.52
C ILE A 87 -5.12 26.02 2.31
N ARG A 88 -4.51 26.81 3.20
CA ARG A 88 -3.08 27.13 3.13
C ARG A 88 -2.24 25.87 3.26
N LYS A 89 -1.21 25.79 2.42
CA LYS A 89 -0.25 24.69 2.41
C LYS A 89 0.36 24.46 3.79
N GLU A 90 0.88 25.52 4.39
CA GLU A 90 1.57 25.49 5.68
C GLU A 90 0.69 24.86 6.76
N TYR A 91 -0.58 25.26 6.84
CA TYR A 91 -1.49 24.80 7.89
C TYR A 91 -1.84 23.33 7.78
N ILE A 92 -2.11 22.86 6.56
CA ILE A 92 -2.52 21.48 6.37
C ILE A 92 -1.34 20.51 6.42
N GLU A 93 -0.19 20.89 5.86
CA GLU A 93 1.01 20.06 5.90
C GLU A 93 1.55 19.91 7.32
N GLU A 94 1.61 21.00 8.10
CA GLU A 94 2.03 20.96 9.49
C GLU A 94 1.03 20.19 10.37
N PHE A 95 -0.27 20.33 10.11
CA PHE A 95 -1.28 19.53 10.79
C PHE A 95 -1.06 18.03 10.54
N VAL A 96 -0.88 17.62 9.29
CA VAL A 96 -0.65 16.21 8.96
C VAL A 96 0.62 15.68 9.61
N LEU A 97 1.71 16.46 9.62
CA LEU A 97 2.95 16.08 10.29
C LEU A 97 2.76 15.95 11.81
N SER A 98 2.05 16.90 12.44
CA SER A 98 1.78 16.84 13.89
C SER A 98 0.88 15.66 14.28
N GLU A 99 -0.10 15.31 13.44
CA GLU A 99 -0.95 14.15 13.69
C GLU A 99 -0.21 12.82 13.44
N LEU A 100 0.70 12.79 12.47
CA LEU A 100 1.62 11.66 12.30
C LEU A 100 2.47 11.45 13.57
N GLU A 101 3.02 12.55 14.10
CA GLU A 101 3.83 12.49 15.31
C GLU A 101 3.02 12.00 16.52
N LYS A 102 1.83 12.51 16.71
CA LYS A 102 0.97 12.13 17.85
C LYS A 102 0.43 10.71 17.77
N ASN A 103 0.01 10.27 16.60
CA ASN A 103 -0.75 9.02 16.45
C ASN A 103 0.13 7.84 16.06
N ILE A 104 1.26 8.08 15.39
CA ILE A 104 2.13 7.03 14.87
C ILE A 104 3.50 7.07 15.55
N LEU A 105 4.10 8.26 15.70
CA LEU A 105 5.47 8.42 16.19
C LEU A 105 5.55 8.61 17.71
N ASN A 106 4.49 8.29 18.44
CA ASN A 106 4.44 8.43 19.89
C ASN A 106 5.00 7.15 20.56
N ASP A 107 5.95 7.30 21.46
CA ASP A 107 6.56 6.19 22.19
C ASP A 107 5.54 5.33 22.95
N LYS A 108 4.42 5.92 23.38
CA LYS A 108 3.31 5.19 24.02
C LYS A 108 2.53 4.31 23.02
N ALA A 109 2.53 4.66 21.76
CA ALA A 109 1.87 3.88 20.72
C ALA A 109 2.73 2.70 20.22
N VAL A 110 4.06 2.78 20.39
CA VAL A 110 5.00 1.75 19.89
C VAL A 110 4.68 0.35 20.39
N PRO A 111 4.48 0.09 21.69
CA PRO A 111 4.17 -1.26 22.17
C PRO A 111 2.89 -1.83 21.56
N ILE A 112 1.83 -1.00 21.49
CA ILE A 112 0.54 -1.38 20.92
C ILE A 112 0.68 -1.70 19.42
N LEU A 113 1.50 -0.92 18.71
CA LEU A 113 1.78 -1.12 17.31
C LEU A 113 2.53 -2.43 17.06
N VAL A 114 3.59 -2.66 17.83
CA VAL A 114 4.42 -3.88 17.75
C VAL A 114 3.58 -5.12 18.07
N GLU A 115 2.75 -5.04 19.10
CA GLU A 115 1.86 -6.13 19.46
C GLU A 115 0.88 -6.48 18.34
N LYS A 116 0.17 -5.49 17.80
CA LYS A 116 -0.79 -5.69 16.70
C LYS A 116 -0.13 -6.22 15.43
N ILE A 117 1.05 -5.70 15.09
CA ILE A 117 1.79 -6.18 13.93
C ILE A 117 2.21 -7.63 14.12
N ASN A 118 2.75 -7.97 15.29
CA ASN A 118 3.17 -9.33 15.57
C ASN A 118 1.99 -10.31 15.66
N GLN A 119 0.84 -9.88 16.19
CA GLN A 119 -0.41 -10.66 16.16
C GLN A 119 -0.83 -10.95 14.72
N HIS A 120 -0.83 -9.93 13.86
CA HIS A 120 -1.19 -10.10 12.46
C HIS A 120 -0.22 -11.03 11.72
N ILE A 121 1.11 -10.90 11.96
CA ILE A 121 2.12 -11.82 11.41
C ILE A 121 1.83 -13.26 11.85
N GLN A 122 1.42 -13.46 13.10
CA GLN A 122 1.08 -14.79 13.62
C GLN A 122 -0.21 -15.36 12.99
N GLU A 123 -1.23 -14.53 12.81
CA GLU A 123 -2.49 -14.91 12.14
C GLU A 123 -2.23 -15.30 10.68
N GLN A 124 -1.44 -14.50 9.97
CA GLN A 124 -1.06 -14.84 8.59
C GLN A 124 -0.26 -16.14 8.52
N ALA A 125 0.72 -16.32 9.41
CA ALA A 125 1.50 -17.56 9.46
C ALA A 125 0.64 -18.79 9.79
N LYS A 126 -0.42 -18.63 10.58
CA LYS A 126 -1.39 -19.70 10.86
C LYS A 126 -2.20 -20.05 9.61
N ASN A 127 -2.77 -19.04 8.94
CA ASN A 127 -3.55 -19.23 7.71
C ASN A 127 -2.70 -19.86 6.59
N GLU A 128 -1.42 -19.45 6.49
CA GLU A 128 -0.47 -20.02 5.54
C GLU A 128 -0.17 -21.50 5.87
N LYS A 129 -0.02 -21.85 7.15
CA LYS A 129 0.15 -23.25 7.55
C LYS A 129 -1.05 -24.12 7.20
N GLU A 130 -2.28 -23.65 7.50
CA GLU A 130 -3.50 -24.36 7.14
C GLU A 130 -3.62 -24.56 5.62
N SER A 131 -3.28 -23.55 4.84
CA SER A 131 -3.25 -23.63 3.37
C SER A 131 -2.17 -24.62 2.88
N THR A 132 -0.99 -24.65 3.52
CA THR A 132 0.09 -25.59 3.18
C THR A 132 -0.33 -27.02 3.49
N GLU A 133 -1.00 -27.28 4.62
CA GLU A 133 -1.52 -28.60 4.98
C GLU A 133 -2.55 -29.12 3.96
N ILE A 134 -3.41 -28.24 3.44
CA ILE A 134 -4.36 -28.61 2.39
C ILE A 134 -3.62 -28.99 1.10
N MET A 135 -2.62 -28.20 0.69
CA MET A 135 -1.82 -28.50 -0.50
C MET A 135 -1.01 -29.79 -0.36
N LEU A 136 -0.50 -30.10 0.83
CA LEU A 136 0.19 -31.36 1.08
C LEU A 136 -0.73 -32.57 0.95
N LYS A 137 -1.95 -32.49 1.47
CA LYS A 137 -2.96 -33.55 1.27
C LYS A 137 -3.31 -33.74 -0.20
N GLU A 138 -3.45 -32.64 -0.94
CA GLU A 138 -3.70 -32.72 -2.39
C GLU A 138 -2.53 -33.40 -3.13
N ILE A 139 -1.29 -33.19 -2.69
CA ILE A 139 -0.11 -33.90 -3.24
C ILE A 139 -0.17 -35.39 -2.91
N GLU A 140 -0.56 -35.78 -1.68
CA GLU A 140 -0.73 -37.17 -1.29
C GLU A 140 -1.77 -37.88 -2.14
N ASP A 141 -2.93 -37.23 -2.38
CA ASP A 141 -3.99 -37.75 -3.26
C ASP A 141 -3.51 -37.90 -4.71
N ILE A 142 -2.72 -36.96 -5.21
CA ILE A 142 -2.13 -37.05 -6.55
C ILE A 142 -1.13 -38.20 -6.63
N ASP A 143 -0.30 -38.40 -5.63
CA ASP A 143 0.65 -39.51 -5.57
C ASP A 143 -0.06 -40.87 -5.54
N GLU A 144 -1.17 -40.99 -4.81
CA GLU A 144 -1.99 -42.19 -4.82
C GLU A 144 -2.58 -42.46 -6.21
N GLN A 145 -3.10 -41.44 -6.90
CA GLN A 145 -3.62 -41.58 -8.27
C GLN A 145 -2.52 -42.00 -9.26
N ILE A 146 -1.31 -41.44 -9.15
CA ILE A 146 -0.16 -41.85 -9.96
C ILE A 146 0.19 -43.33 -9.70
N ASN A 147 0.22 -43.75 -8.46
CA ASN A 147 0.52 -45.13 -8.07
C ASN A 147 -0.55 -46.10 -8.58
N ASN A 148 -1.81 -45.70 -8.60
CA ASN A 148 -2.91 -46.51 -9.15
C ASN A 148 -2.77 -46.69 -10.66
N ILE A 149 -2.39 -45.62 -11.38
CA ILE A 149 -2.13 -45.68 -12.84
C ILE A 149 -0.92 -46.60 -13.11
N VAL A 150 0.16 -46.43 -12.38
CA VAL A 150 1.36 -47.29 -12.52
C VAL A 150 0.99 -48.78 -12.26
N SER A 151 0.20 -49.04 -11.24
CA SER A 151 -0.25 -50.41 -10.90
C SER A 151 -1.13 -51.01 -12.02
N ALA A 152 -1.99 -50.22 -12.67
CA ALA A 152 -2.80 -50.65 -13.79
C ALA A 152 -1.93 -51.00 -15.02
N ILE A 153 -0.93 -50.16 -15.29
CA ILE A 153 0.04 -50.42 -16.38
C ILE A 153 0.82 -51.71 -16.13
N MET A 154 1.28 -51.96 -14.89
CA MET A 154 1.98 -53.17 -14.53
C MET A 154 1.13 -54.44 -14.66
N LYS A 155 -0.19 -54.33 -14.52
CA LYS A 155 -1.16 -55.40 -14.75
C LYS A 155 -1.49 -55.65 -16.23
N GLY A 156 -0.87 -54.90 -17.15
CA GLY A 156 -1.03 -55.10 -18.60
C GLY A 156 -2.08 -54.16 -19.24
N PHE A 157 -2.67 -53.22 -18.50
CA PHE A 157 -3.58 -52.25 -19.04
C PHE A 157 -2.78 -51.01 -19.53
N ALA A 158 -2.22 -51.06 -20.72
CA ALA A 158 -1.45 -49.97 -21.30
C ALA A 158 -2.31 -49.20 -22.32
N HIS A 159 -2.87 -48.07 -21.91
CA HIS A 159 -3.60 -47.13 -22.79
C HIS A 159 -2.81 -45.82 -22.88
N GLU A 160 -2.82 -45.20 -24.07
CA GLU A 160 -2.10 -43.91 -24.28
C GLU A 160 -2.66 -42.75 -23.43
N GLU A 161 -3.93 -42.86 -23.06
CA GLU A 161 -4.60 -41.94 -22.13
C GLU A 161 -3.95 -41.91 -20.76
N PHE A 162 -3.37 -43.03 -20.25
CA PHE A 162 -2.68 -43.06 -18.98
C PHE A 162 -1.41 -42.18 -18.96
N LYS A 163 -0.74 -42.07 -20.09
CA LYS A 163 0.43 -41.19 -20.22
C LYS A 163 0.02 -39.73 -20.08
N THR A 164 -1.05 -39.32 -20.77
CA THR A 164 -1.56 -37.95 -20.66
C THR A 164 -2.03 -37.62 -19.25
N MET A 165 -2.75 -38.55 -18.58
CA MET A 165 -3.18 -38.40 -17.19
C MET A 165 -1.99 -38.28 -16.22
N MET A 166 -0.96 -39.10 -16.42
CA MET A 166 0.26 -39.04 -15.60
C MET A 166 0.99 -37.69 -15.77
N ASP A 167 1.11 -37.19 -16.98
CA ASP A 167 1.78 -35.94 -17.27
C ASP A 167 1.00 -34.76 -16.67
N ASP A 168 -0.34 -34.78 -16.73
CA ASP A 168 -1.20 -33.80 -16.09
C ASP A 168 -1.08 -33.82 -14.55
N LEU A 169 -1.10 -35.01 -13.95
CA LEU A 169 -0.93 -35.17 -12.49
C LEU A 169 0.45 -34.70 -12.01
N LYS A 170 1.51 -35.06 -12.71
CA LYS A 170 2.87 -34.59 -12.43
C LYS A 170 2.97 -33.06 -12.58
N GLY A 171 2.33 -32.49 -13.59
CA GLY A 171 2.26 -31.05 -13.77
C GLY A 171 1.52 -30.32 -12.65
N LYS A 172 0.42 -30.92 -12.13
CA LYS A 172 -0.30 -30.38 -10.96
C LYS A 172 0.57 -30.46 -9.71
N LYS A 173 1.20 -31.61 -9.44
CA LYS A 173 2.09 -31.80 -8.30
C LYS A 173 3.22 -30.77 -8.27
N ALA A 174 3.91 -30.58 -9.39
CA ALA A 174 5.00 -29.62 -9.51
C ALA A 174 4.55 -28.16 -9.19
N LYS A 175 3.33 -27.79 -9.59
CA LYS A 175 2.77 -26.46 -9.28
C LYS A 175 2.50 -26.30 -7.78
N LEU A 176 1.96 -27.32 -7.12
CA LEU A 176 1.71 -27.31 -5.69
C LEU A 176 3.01 -27.26 -4.88
N GLU A 177 4.03 -28.02 -5.26
CA GLU A 177 5.34 -28.00 -4.64
C GLU A 177 6.01 -26.61 -4.72
N VAL A 178 5.90 -25.94 -5.86
CA VAL A 178 6.39 -24.56 -6.01
C VAL A 178 5.62 -23.60 -5.10
N ALA A 179 4.29 -23.73 -5.04
CA ALA A 179 3.44 -22.90 -4.20
C ALA A 179 3.77 -23.07 -2.70
N ILE A 180 4.00 -24.30 -2.25
CA ILE A 180 4.42 -24.60 -0.88
C ILE A 180 5.76 -23.95 -0.56
N LYS A 181 6.77 -24.10 -1.43
CA LYS A 181 8.07 -23.45 -1.26
C LYS A 181 7.98 -21.93 -1.17
N GLU A 182 7.16 -21.31 -2.00
CA GLU A 182 6.92 -19.86 -1.94
C GLU A 182 6.29 -19.46 -0.60
N GLN A 183 5.34 -20.26 -0.10
CA GLN A 183 4.67 -20.01 1.17
C GLN A 183 5.61 -20.20 2.37
N GLU A 184 6.43 -21.25 2.39
CA GLU A 184 7.44 -21.47 3.42
C GLU A 184 8.48 -20.34 3.51
N ASN A 185 8.84 -19.76 2.37
CA ASN A 185 9.73 -18.59 2.34
C ASN A 185 9.08 -17.33 2.90
N ARG A 186 7.75 -17.18 2.78
CA ARG A 186 6.98 -16.06 3.35
C ARG A 186 6.78 -16.19 4.86
N SER A 187 6.52 -17.40 5.34
CA SER A 187 6.22 -17.66 6.76
C SER A 187 7.42 -17.47 7.72
N LYS A 188 8.63 -17.29 7.19
CA LYS A 188 9.86 -17.01 7.96
C LYS A 188 10.03 -15.54 8.35
N ALA A 189 8.95 -14.72 8.28
CA ALA A 189 9.02 -13.33 8.66
C ALA A 189 9.46 -13.13 10.12
N PRO A 190 10.55 -12.38 10.39
CA PRO A 190 11.01 -12.16 11.75
C PRO A 190 10.00 -11.27 12.50
N LYS A 191 9.86 -11.51 13.80
CA LYS A 191 9.08 -10.63 14.68
C LYS A 191 9.69 -9.23 14.70
N ILE A 192 8.84 -8.23 14.69
CA ILE A 192 9.24 -6.84 14.77
C ILE A 192 9.46 -6.47 16.23
N THR A 193 10.54 -5.75 16.50
CA THR A 193 10.88 -5.26 17.84
C THR A 193 10.52 -3.79 18.01
N GLU A 194 10.33 -3.36 19.26
CA GLU A 194 10.09 -1.95 19.57
C GLU A 194 11.25 -1.05 19.13
N GLU A 195 12.49 -1.54 19.24
CA GLU A 195 13.70 -0.82 18.85
C GLU A 195 13.69 -0.50 17.35
N GLN A 196 13.28 -1.45 16.51
CA GLN A 196 13.18 -1.25 15.08
C GLN A 196 12.14 -0.17 14.73
N VAL A 197 11.00 -0.17 15.43
CA VAL A 197 9.98 0.85 15.24
C VAL A 197 10.45 2.22 15.75
N LYS A 198 11.11 2.27 16.91
CA LYS A 198 11.69 3.51 17.48
C LYS A 198 12.76 4.09 16.55
N GLN A 199 13.63 3.25 15.97
CA GLN A 199 14.63 3.69 14.99
C GLN A 199 13.99 4.32 13.76
N LEU A 200 12.94 3.69 13.22
CA LEU A 200 12.20 4.23 12.09
C LEU A 200 11.61 5.62 12.41
N PHE A 201 11.06 5.78 13.60
CA PHE A 201 10.48 7.04 14.06
C PHE A 201 11.54 8.12 14.26
N SER A 202 12.70 7.76 14.83
CA SER A 202 13.84 8.67 14.98
C SER A 202 14.31 9.19 13.61
N MET A 203 14.50 8.29 12.64
CA MET A 203 14.88 8.69 11.28
C MET A 203 13.89 9.68 10.65
N PHE A 204 12.60 9.50 10.90
CA PHE A 204 11.59 10.43 10.38
C PHE A 204 11.68 11.81 11.04
N ARG A 205 11.81 11.86 12.38
CA ARG A 205 12.01 13.12 13.12
C ARG A 205 13.22 13.88 12.57
N ASP A 206 14.32 13.18 12.29
CA ASP A 206 15.51 13.77 11.68
C ASP A 206 15.22 14.37 10.30
N PHE A 207 14.44 13.70 9.46
CA PHE A 207 14.05 14.23 8.16
C PHE A 207 13.20 15.49 8.24
N VAL A 208 12.30 15.57 9.23
CA VAL A 208 11.49 16.77 9.49
C VAL A 208 12.36 17.91 9.98
N ILE A 209 13.23 17.67 10.96
CA ILE A 209 14.15 18.67 11.52
C ILE A 209 15.10 19.22 10.46
N GLN A 210 15.68 18.34 9.63
CA GLN A 210 16.59 18.71 8.54
C GLN A 210 15.87 19.33 7.34
N ARG A 211 14.54 19.46 7.38
CA ARG A 211 13.71 19.92 6.26
C ARG A 211 13.99 19.17 4.94
N ASN A 212 14.26 17.87 5.03
CA ASN A 212 14.48 17.03 3.86
C ASN A 212 13.13 16.70 3.17
N ILE A 213 12.64 17.67 2.41
CA ILE A 213 11.32 17.61 1.78
C ILE A 213 11.09 16.33 0.95
N PRO A 214 12.02 15.85 0.10
CA PRO A 214 11.83 14.61 -0.64
C PRO A 214 11.63 13.38 0.25
N LYS A 215 12.42 13.25 1.34
CA LYS A 215 12.30 12.15 2.29
C LYS A 215 11.01 12.23 3.10
N CYS A 216 10.65 13.43 3.57
CA CYS A 216 9.36 13.68 4.23
C CYS A 216 8.18 13.32 3.34
N LYS A 217 8.23 13.71 2.06
CA LYS A 217 7.17 13.38 1.10
C LYS A 217 7.02 11.88 0.92
N LYS A 218 8.13 11.15 0.74
CA LYS A 218 8.12 9.69 0.61
C LYS A 218 7.56 9.01 1.86
N PHE A 219 7.93 9.51 3.04
CA PHE A 219 7.42 8.99 4.29
C PHE A 219 5.90 9.23 4.43
N ILE A 220 5.44 10.46 4.18
CA ILE A 220 4.01 10.78 4.20
C ILE A 220 3.25 9.89 3.21
N GLN A 221 3.76 9.66 2.01
CA GLN A 221 3.15 8.78 1.01
C GLN A 221 3.01 7.33 1.47
N ASN A 222 3.91 6.86 2.33
CA ASN A 222 3.85 5.50 2.87
C ASN A 222 2.82 5.37 4.02
N TYR A 223 2.71 6.39 4.87
CA TYR A 223 1.93 6.30 6.11
C TYR A 223 0.61 7.09 6.09
N VAL A 224 0.40 7.99 5.15
CA VAL A 224 -0.87 8.69 4.95
C VAL A 224 -1.59 8.10 3.75
N ASN A 225 -2.78 7.57 3.98
CA ASN A 225 -3.63 7.06 2.92
C ASN A 225 -4.32 8.21 2.18
N LYS A 226 -4.98 9.09 2.96
CA LYS A 226 -5.82 10.13 2.39
C LYS A 226 -6.00 11.28 3.38
N VAL A 227 -6.01 12.49 2.86
CA VAL A 227 -6.40 13.71 3.58
C VAL A 227 -7.66 14.25 2.91
N ILE A 228 -8.74 14.40 3.68
CA ILE A 228 -10.03 14.86 3.16
C ILE A 228 -10.35 16.22 3.78
N VAL A 229 -10.52 17.22 2.93
CA VAL A 229 -10.79 18.60 3.36
C VAL A 229 -12.24 18.93 3.10
N TYR A 230 -13.03 19.06 4.17
CA TYR A 230 -14.42 19.53 4.16
C TYR A 230 -14.48 21.05 4.30
N LYS A 231 -15.68 21.61 4.35
CA LYS A 231 -15.89 23.06 4.58
C LYS A 231 -15.50 23.50 5.99
N ASP A 232 -15.78 22.66 6.97
CA ASP A 232 -15.66 22.93 8.42
C ASP A 232 -14.52 22.18 9.10
N HIS A 233 -14.13 21.02 8.59
CA HIS A 233 -13.11 20.15 9.21
C HIS A 233 -12.17 19.51 8.17
N VAL A 234 -11.14 18.87 8.69
CA VAL A 234 -10.19 18.07 7.91
C VAL A 234 -10.07 16.70 8.57
N GLU A 235 -10.09 15.68 7.73
CA GLU A 235 -9.86 14.30 8.14
C GLU A 235 -8.54 13.81 7.56
N VAL A 236 -7.74 13.13 8.36
CA VAL A 236 -6.52 12.45 7.94
C VAL A 236 -6.68 10.96 8.21
N ILE A 237 -6.51 10.17 7.18
CA ILE A 237 -6.57 8.71 7.26
C ILE A 237 -5.14 8.21 7.10
N PHE A 238 -4.63 7.55 8.12
CA PHE A 238 -3.31 6.95 8.12
C PHE A 238 -3.37 5.50 7.71
N ASN A 239 -2.37 5.06 6.94
CA ASN A 239 -2.09 3.65 6.70
C ASN A 239 -1.01 3.21 7.68
N MET A 240 -1.32 2.23 8.50
CA MET A 240 -0.31 1.53 9.26
C MET A 240 0.14 0.31 8.46
N VAL A 241 0.81 0.56 7.35
CA VAL A 241 1.45 -0.50 6.57
C VAL A 241 2.91 -0.52 6.94
N PHE A 242 3.28 -1.44 7.80
CA PHE A 242 4.69 -1.77 7.96
C PHE A 242 5.07 -2.71 6.82
N ASN A 243 5.76 -2.16 5.83
CA ASN A 243 6.34 -2.90 4.71
C ASN A 243 7.53 -3.73 5.20
N ILE A 244 7.28 -4.72 6.06
CA ILE A 244 8.37 -5.50 6.62
C ILE A 244 8.54 -6.82 5.89
N LEU A 245 7.60 -7.34 5.16
CA LEU A 245 7.71 -8.51 4.26
C LEU A 245 6.35 -8.76 3.62
N GLN A 246 6.17 -8.30 2.40
CA GLN A 246 5.22 -8.77 1.37
C GLN A 246 3.77 -9.20 1.74
N GLY A 247 3.24 -8.82 2.92
CA GLY A 247 1.86 -9.08 3.29
C GLY A 247 1.12 -7.77 3.55
N TYR A 248 0.17 -7.43 2.67
CA TYR A 248 -0.54 -6.15 2.70
C TYR A 248 -1.86 -6.25 3.46
N GLU A 249 -1.88 -5.89 4.74
CA GLU A 249 -3.10 -5.36 5.35
C GLU A 249 -2.82 -4.00 5.98
N ALA A 250 -3.62 -3.01 5.58
CA ALA A 250 -3.49 -1.64 6.04
C ALA A 250 -4.48 -1.37 7.15
N TYR A 251 -4.00 -1.16 8.37
CA TYR A 251 -4.81 -0.59 9.44
C TYR A 251 -5.01 0.89 9.16
N LYS A 252 -6.28 1.34 9.19
CA LYS A 252 -6.62 2.75 8.96
C LYS A 252 -6.93 3.42 10.29
N ILE A 253 -6.12 4.41 10.65
CA ILE A 253 -6.41 5.32 11.78
C ILE A 253 -6.93 6.64 11.20
N LYS A 254 -8.06 7.13 11.73
CA LYS A 254 -8.66 8.38 11.32
C LYS A 254 -8.44 9.44 12.40
N SER A 255 -7.93 10.59 12.00
CA SER A 255 -7.85 11.80 12.82
C SER A 255 -8.68 12.92 12.18
N THR A 256 -9.44 13.66 13.00
CA THR A 256 -10.32 14.71 12.52
C THR A 256 -10.08 16.00 13.30
N VAL A 257 -10.02 17.13 12.59
CA VAL A 257 -9.88 18.45 13.20
C VAL A 257 -10.78 19.48 12.54
N LYS A 258 -11.38 20.37 13.35
CA LYS A 258 -12.15 21.51 12.83
C LYS A 258 -11.23 22.54 12.17
N LYS A 259 -11.56 22.99 10.95
CA LYS A 259 -10.79 24.01 10.21
C LYS A 259 -10.56 25.31 11.01
N ALA A 260 -11.52 25.71 11.81
CA ALA A 260 -11.40 26.90 12.64
C ALA A 260 -10.22 26.81 13.63
N ILE A 261 -9.90 25.62 14.15
CA ILE A 261 -8.78 25.38 15.03
C ILE A 261 -7.46 25.50 14.26
N LEU A 262 -7.39 24.98 13.04
CA LEU A 262 -6.22 25.15 12.17
C LEU A 262 -5.92 26.62 11.90
N PHE A 263 -6.94 27.42 11.56
CA PHE A 263 -6.78 28.85 11.31
C PHE A 263 -6.37 29.64 12.55
N LYS A 264 -6.86 29.29 13.75
CA LYS A 264 -6.48 29.98 14.99
C LYS A 264 -5.04 29.65 15.42
N ARG A 265 -4.61 28.39 15.30
CA ARG A 265 -3.30 27.92 15.74
C ARG A 265 -2.13 28.61 15.00
N TYR A 266 -2.36 29.01 13.74
CA TYR A 266 -1.32 29.56 12.87
C TYR A 266 -1.47 31.06 12.56
N ARG A 267 -2.51 31.75 13.08
CA ARG A 267 -2.56 33.22 13.05
C ARG A 267 -1.64 33.88 14.05
N ASN A 268 -1.22 33.19 15.09
CA ASN A 268 -0.39 33.73 16.18
C ASN A 268 1.11 33.48 15.96
N ILE A 269 1.52 32.96 14.80
CA ILE A 269 2.92 32.66 14.45
C ILE A 269 3.39 33.54 13.28
N ALA A 270 2.58 34.48 12.79
CA ALA A 270 2.90 35.41 11.69
C ALA A 270 3.12 36.83 12.22
#